data_ee002c12c666a2b3c420fb08b76a3678
#
_entry.id   ee002c12c666a2b3c420fb08b76a3678
#
_cell.length_a   1.000
_cell.length_b   1.000
_cell.length_c   1.000
_cell.angle_alpha   90.00
_cell.angle_beta   90.00
_cell.angle_gamma   90.00
#
_symmetry.space_group_name_H-M   'P 1'
#
loop_
_entity.id
_entity.type
_entity.pdbx_description
1 polymer ?
#
loop_
_entity_poly.entity_id
_entity_poly.type
_entity_poly.pdbx_seq_one_letter_code
_entity_poly.pdbx_strand_id
1 'polypeptide(L)'
;MEMEREFMEYQVEMRHTEKSFEALAHMQYDLFCVGNRVARSLLSLGLVVLGVVNFSQWWGVLVTAYGCYLVTSTYSAANHTAHKLTKQIREGGLDFPASRYIFKKKSMLIVSLPEETPLGKLLTYTDVFRLGEDREYFYVFRDRYGGYMIPKAALEEREDAFRIFLEEKTGQTFQGRAAPVVRLLRRLRRGR
;
A
#
# COMPACT_ATOMS: atom_id res chain seq x y z
N MET A 1 26.30 -21.50 12.45
CA MET A 1 24.95 -21.91 11.99
C MET A 1 23.92 -22.05 13.11
N GLU A 2 24.27 -22.49 14.31
CA GLU A 2 23.33 -22.54 15.46
C GLU A 2 23.08 -21.16 16.08
N MET A 3 24.06 -20.28 16.14
CA MET A 3 23.94 -18.93 16.70
C MET A 3 23.02 -17.97 15.89
N GLU A 4 22.75 -18.26 14.61
CA GLU A 4 21.82 -17.47 13.79
C GLU A 4 20.34 -17.85 13.98
N ARG A 5 20.05 -19.08 14.39
CA ARG A 5 18.68 -19.55 14.65
C ARG A 5 18.08 -18.98 15.93
N GLU A 6 18.89 -18.61 16.89
CA GLU A 6 18.44 -18.13 18.21
C GLU A 6 17.79 -16.72 18.18
N PHE A 7 17.88 -16.00 17.04
CA PHE A 7 17.37 -14.62 16.89
C PHE A 7 16.30 -14.42 15.81
N MET A 8 15.78 -15.50 15.25
CA MET A 8 14.75 -15.46 14.20
C MET A 8 13.37 -15.53 14.87
N GLU A 9 12.59 -14.42 14.82
CA GLU A 9 11.27 -14.38 15.43
C GLU A 9 10.19 -14.87 14.44
N TYR A 10 10.29 -14.47 13.15
CA TYR A 10 9.37 -14.89 12.08
C TYR A 10 10.11 -15.07 10.76
N GLN A 11 9.64 -16.01 9.95
CA GLN A 11 10.07 -16.19 8.56
C GLN A 11 8.84 -16.36 7.68
N VAL A 12 8.76 -15.57 6.62
CA VAL A 12 7.61 -15.58 5.72
C VAL A 12 8.09 -15.47 4.27
N GLU A 13 7.50 -16.25 3.39
CA GLU A 13 7.72 -16.14 1.95
C GLU A 13 6.57 -15.39 1.29
N MET A 14 6.93 -14.51 0.35
CA MET A 14 5.99 -13.80 -0.50
C MET A 14 6.34 -14.05 -1.96
N ARG A 15 5.39 -14.56 -2.72
CA ARG A 15 5.44 -14.64 -4.18
C ARG A 15 4.46 -13.62 -4.73
N HIS A 16 4.97 -12.65 -5.46
CA HIS A 16 4.12 -11.63 -6.05
C HIS A 16 3.31 -12.21 -7.21
N THR A 17 2.13 -11.67 -7.37
CA THR A 17 1.20 -11.92 -8.47
C THR A 17 0.66 -10.59 -8.94
N GLU A 18 -0.05 -10.57 -10.07
CA GLU A 18 -0.75 -9.38 -10.55
C GLU A 18 -1.68 -8.78 -9.49
N LYS A 19 -2.47 -9.64 -8.81
CA LYS A 19 -3.37 -9.23 -7.72
C LYS A 19 -2.62 -8.63 -6.52
N SER A 20 -1.46 -9.18 -6.18
CA SER A 20 -0.68 -8.63 -5.07
C SER A 20 -0.10 -7.25 -5.41
N PHE A 21 0.31 -7.01 -6.65
CA PHE A 21 0.73 -5.66 -7.09
C PHE A 21 -0.43 -4.67 -7.06
N GLU A 22 -1.64 -5.07 -7.44
CA GLU A 22 -2.83 -4.23 -7.29
C GLU A 22 -3.10 -3.90 -5.82
N ALA A 23 -3.06 -4.90 -4.95
CA ALA A 23 -3.27 -4.71 -3.51
C ALA A 23 -2.21 -3.75 -2.91
N LEU A 24 -0.92 -3.92 -3.29
CA LEU A 24 0.16 -3.03 -2.86
C LEU A 24 -0.05 -1.59 -3.34
N ALA A 25 -0.38 -1.41 -4.62
CA ALA A 25 -0.63 -0.09 -5.18
C ALA A 25 -1.83 0.60 -4.50
N HIS A 26 -2.92 -0.12 -4.28
CA HIS A 26 -4.07 0.41 -3.55
C HIS A 26 -3.72 0.83 -2.12
N MET A 27 -3.00 -0.02 -1.38
CA MET A 27 -2.58 0.31 -0.02
C MET A 27 -1.65 1.53 0.00
N GLN A 28 -0.71 1.60 -0.93
CA GLN A 28 0.19 2.76 -1.08
C GLN A 28 -0.59 4.06 -1.31
N TYR A 29 -1.53 4.06 -2.27
CA TYR A 29 -2.37 5.23 -2.53
C TYR A 29 -3.26 5.58 -1.34
N ASP A 30 -3.81 4.59 -0.65
CA ASP A 30 -4.65 4.78 0.53
C ASP A 30 -3.86 5.33 1.73
N LEU A 31 -2.58 5.04 1.86
CA LEU A 31 -1.75 5.54 2.95
C LEU A 31 -1.11 6.91 2.65
N PHE A 32 -0.63 7.11 1.42
CA PHE A 32 0.23 8.26 1.11
C PHE A 32 -0.46 9.37 0.32
N CYS A 33 -1.52 9.06 -0.43
CA CYS A 33 -2.17 10.01 -1.33
C CYS A 33 -3.53 10.54 -0.82
N VAL A 34 -3.85 10.36 0.47
CA VAL A 34 -5.17 10.72 1.05
C VAL A 34 -5.51 12.19 0.81
N GLY A 35 -4.60 13.11 1.12
CA GLY A 35 -4.84 14.56 0.99
C GLY A 35 -5.13 14.95 -0.47
N ASN A 36 -4.33 14.46 -1.40
CA ASN A 36 -4.50 14.73 -2.82
C ASN A 36 -5.81 14.14 -3.36
N ARG A 37 -6.17 12.91 -2.92
CA ARG A 37 -7.44 12.27 -3.30
C ARG A 37 -8.65 13.05 -2.78
N VAL A 38 -8.62 13.51 -1.52
CA VAL A 38 -9.70 14.32 -0.94
C VAL A 38 -9.82 15.64 -1.68
N ALA A 39 -8.71 16.36 -1.89
CA ALA A 39 -8.73 17.64 -2.60
C ALA A 39 -9.28 17.51 -4.04
N ARG A 40 -8.81 16.49 -4.78
CA ARG A 40 -9.32 16.23 -6.14
C ARG A 40 -10.78 15.80 -6.16
N SER A 41 -11.24 15.04 -5.17
CA SER A 41 -12.65 14.64 -5.07
C SER A 41 -13.55 15.84 -4.75
N LEU A 42 -13.12 16.75 -3.87
CA LEU A 42 -13.86 17.98 -3.58
C LEU A 42 -13.91 18.91 -4.79
N LEU A 43 -12.78 19.11 -5.47
CA LEU A 43 -12.74 19.88 -6.72
C LEU A 43 -13.67 19.29 -7.78
N SER A 44 -13.62 17.98 -7.96
CA SER A 44 -14.48 17.27 -8.91
C SER A 44 -15.96 17.46 -8.58
N LEU A 45 -16.33 17.29 -7.30
CA LEU A 45 -17.71 17.51 -6.86
C LEU A 45 -18.16 18.96 -7.16
N GLY A 46 -17.32 19.94 -6.86
CA GLY A 46 -17.60 21.34 -7.18
C GLY A 46 -17.82 21.58 -8.68
N LEU A 47 -16.98 20.97 -9.53
CA LEU A 47 -17.13 21.08 -10.99
C LEU A 47 -18.41 20.40 -11.48
N VAL A 48 -18.75 19.23 -10.97
CA VAL A 48 -19.99 18.53 -11.34
C VAL A 48 -21.20 19.37 -10.95
N VAL A 49 -21.24 19.91 -9.73
CA VAL A 49 -22.34 20.76 -9.27
C VAL A 49 -22.44 22.02 -10.14
N LEU A 50 -21.32 22.70 -10.40
CA LEU A 50 -21.28 23.89 -11.25
C LEU A 50 -21.78 23.61 -12.66
N GLY A 51 -21.34 22.49 -13.24
CA GLY A 51 -21.75 22.07 -14.58
C GLY A 51 -23.22 21.71 -14.67
N VAL A 52 -23.75 20.99 -13.65
CA VAL A 52 -25.18 20.60 -13.60
C VAL A 52 -26.09 21.84 -13.47
N VAL A 53 -25.74 22.80 -12.63
CA VAL A 53 -26.50 24.08 -12.47
C VAL A 53 -26.55 24.85 -13.78
N ASN A 54 -25.51 24.77 -14.60
CA ASN A 54 -25.42 25.47 -15.89
C ASN A 54 -25.60 24.51 -17.08
N PHE A 55 -26.35 23.42 -16.92
CA PHE A 55 -26.46 22.37 -17.93
C PHE A 55 -27.11 22.84 -19.24
N SER A 56 -27.92 23.91 -19.21
CA SER A 56 -28.49 24.56 -20.40
C SER A 56 -27.44 25.22 -21.30
N GLN A 57 -26.25 25.47 -20.78
CA GLN A 57 -25.13 26.06 -21.52
C GLN A 57 -24.18 24.92 -21.99
N TRP A 58 -23.67 25.05 -23.20
CA TRP A 58 -22.77 24.04 -23.78
C TRP A 58 -21.52 23.79 -22.92
N TRP A 59 -20.96 24.80 -22.28
CA TRP A 59 -19.83 24.66 -21.39
C TRP A 59 -20.16 23.93 -20.07
N GLY A 60 -21.42 23.98 -19.63
CA GLY A 60 -21.85 23.25 -18.44
C GLY A 60 -21.71 21.74 -18.60
N VAL A 61 -22.03 21.24 -19.81
CA VAL A 61 -21.83 19.80 -20.17
C VAL A 61 -20.36 19.43 -20.10
N LEU A 62 -19.47 20.26 -20.66
CA LEU A 62 -18.02 19.99 -20.65
C LEU A 62 -17.44 20.00 -19.23
N VAL A 63 -17.86 20.96 -18.40
CA VAL A 63 -17.41 21.05 -17.00
C VAL A 63 -17.87 19.84 -16.19
N THR A 64 -19.11 19.38 -16.40
CA THR A 64 -19.62 18.15 -15.76
C THR A 64 -18.80 16.93 -16.18
N ALA A 65 -18.59 16.77 -17.49
CA ALA A 65 -17.80 15.65 -18.03
C ALA A 65 -16.35 15.65 -17.46
N TYR A 66 -15.71 16.81 -17.39
CA TYR A 66 -14.38 16.95 -16.82
C TYR A 66 -14.37 16.64 -15.32
N GLY A 67 -15.37 17.06 -14.55
CA GLY A 67 -15.53 16.69 -13.15
C GLY A 67 -15.64 15.18 -12.97
N CYS A 68 -16.47 14.50 -13.75
CA CYS A 68 -16.59 13.04 -13.74
C CYS A 68 -15.26 12.35 -14.10
N TYR A 69 -14.54 12.86 -15.09
CA TYR A 69 -13.22 12.36 -15.46
C TYR A 69 -12.21 12.47 -14.30
N LEU A 70 -12.20 13.58 -13.57
CA LEU A 70 -11.30 13.78 -12.42
C LEU A 70 -11.55 12.75 -11.31
N VAL A 71 -12.81 12.42 -10.99
CA VAL A 71 -13.12 11.35 -10.04
C VAL A 71 -12.56 10.03 -10.54
N THR A 72 -12.95 9.63 -11.75
CA THR A 72 -12.56 8.34 -12.32
C THR A 72 -11.03 8.20 -12.37
N SER A 73 -10.31 9.22 -12.86
CA SER A 73 -8.85 9.21 -12.92
C SER A 73 -8.19 9.12 -11.55
N THR A 74 -8.79 9.74 -10.53
CA THR A 74 -8.24 9.72 -9.16
C THR A 74 -8.35 8.33 -8.53
N TYR A 75 -9.45 7.62 -8.78
CA TYR A 75 -9.65 6.28 -8.21
C TYR A 75 -9.03 5.15 -9.05
N SER A 76 -8.85 5.35 -10.34
CA SER A 76 -8.17 4.37 -11.22
C SER A 76 -6.64 4.46 -11.20
N ALA A 77 -6.06 5.48 -10.58
CA ALA A 77 -4.61 5.69 -10.58
C ALA A 77 -3.80 4.51 -9.98
N ALA A 78 -4.31 3.89 -8.90
CA ALA A 78 -3.68 2.72 -8.30
C ALA A 78 -3.67 1.53 -9.27
N ASN A 79 -4.81 1.24 -9.91
CA ASN A 79 -4.91 0.16 -10.89
C ASN A 79 -3.98 0.41 -12.09
N HIS A 80 -3.91 1.65 -12.58
CA HIS A 80 -3.04 1.99 -13.69
C HIS A 80 -1.56 1.77 -13.34
N THR A 81 -1.15 2.13 -12.12
CA THR A 81 0.22 1.90 -11.63
C THR A 81 0.53 0.41 -11.55
N ALA A 82 -0.37 -0.39 -10.96
CA ALA A 82 -0.20 -1.84 -10.87
C ALA A 82 -0.12 -2.48 -12.26
N HIS A 83 -1.06 -2.14 -13.14
CA HIS A 83 -1.10 -2.66 -14.51
C HIS A 83 0.15 -2.32 -15.32
N LYS A 84 0.69 -1.10 -15.17
CA LYS A 84 1.94 -0.71 -15.81
C LYS A 84 3.12 -1.56 -15.35
N LEU A 85 3.24 -1.83 -14.04
CA LEU A 85 4.31 -2.67 -13.49
C LEU A 85 4.18 -4.13 -13.96
N THR A 86 2.98 -4.70 -13.89
CA THR A 86 2.76 -6.09 -14.31
C THR A 86 2.99 -6.27 -15.81
N LYS A 87 2.61 -5.27 -16.62
CA LYS A 87 2.89 -5.25 -18.05
C LYS A 87 4.39 -5.23 -18.34
N GLN A 88 5.16 -4.40 -17.63
CA GLN A 88 6.62 -4.33 -17.78
C GLN A 88 7.30 -5.66 -17.44
N ILE A 89 6.84 -6.35 -16.39
CA ILE A 89 7.36 -7.68 -16.01
C ILE A 89 7.08 -8.70 -17.12
N ARG A 90 5.84 -8.74 -17.64
CA ARG A 90 5.45 -9.66 -18.72
C ARG A 90 6.20 -9.39 -20.03
N GLU A 91 6.29 -8.13 -20.44
CA GLU A 91 7.00 -7.73 -21.68
C GLU A 91 8.51 -7.98 -21.57
N GLY A 92 9.08 -7.90 -20.37
CA GLY A 92 10.46 -8.27 -20.09
C GLY A 92 10.72 -9.78 -20.04
N GLY A 93 9.67 -10.62 -20.16
CA GLY A 93 9.80 -12.09 -20.01
C GLY A 93 10.28 -12.53 -18.63
N LEU A 94 10.08 -11.68 -17.61
CA LEU A 94 10.52 -11.94 -16.24
C LEU A 94 9.40 -12.60 -15.43
N ASP A 95 9.80 -13.50 -14.53
CA ASP A 95 8.90 -14.03 -13.53
C ASP A 95 8.55 -12.98 -12.48
N PHE A 96 7.38 -13.13 -11.86
CA PHE A 96 7.03 -12.28 -10.73
C PHE A 96 8.01 -12.49 -9.58
N PRO A 97 8.51 -11.41 -8.95
CA PRO A 97 9.50 -11.52 -7.89
C PRO A 97 8.95 -12.32 -6.70
N ALA A 98 9.81 -13.15 -6.16
CA ALA A 98 9.55 -13.87 -4.92
C ALA A 98 10.64 -13.50 -3.90
N SER A 99 10.25 -13.36 -2.65
CA SER A 99 11.15 -12.98 -1.57
C SER A 99 10.81 -13.72 -0.28
N ARG A 100 11.85 -14.04 0.48
CA ARG A 100 11.73 -14.54 1.84
C ARG A 100 12.09 -13.43 2.80
N TYR A 101 11.21 -13.14 3.75
CA TYR A 101 11.41 -12.15 4.80
C TYR A 101 11.77 -12.86 6.09
N ILE A 102 12.90 -12.49 6.68
CA ILE A 102 13.39 -13.04 7.94
C ILE A 102 13.40 -11.89 8.95
N PHE A 103 12.49 -11.95 9.92
CA PHE A 103 12.36 -10.95 10.97
C PHE A 103 13.27 -11.30 12.13
N LYS A 104 14.26 -10.44 12.37
CA LYS A 104 15.22 -10.54 13.45
C LYS A 104 14.88 -9.52 14.54
N LYS A 105 15.58 -9.56 15.68
CA LYS A 105 15.33 -8.67 16.83
C LYS A 105 15.38 -7.17 16.50
N LYS A 106 16.24 -6.73 15.56
CA LYS A 106 16.46 -5.30 15.24
C LYS A 106 16.16 -4.93 13.79
N SER A 107 15.98 -5.90 12.91
CA SER A 107 15.86 -5.66 11.47
C SER A 107 15.16 -6.82 10.76
N MET A 108 14.67 -6.55 9.57
CA MET A 108 14.15 -7.53 8.63
C MET A 108 15.17 -7.75 7.51
N LEU A 109 15.54 -9.02 7.28
CA LEU A 109 16.36 -9.42 6.14
C LEU A 109 15.45 -9.83 4.99
N ILE A 110 15.74 -9.34 3.80
CA ILE A 110 15.02 -9.64 2.57
C ILE A 110 15.94 -10.47 1.67
N VAL A 111 15.47 -11.66 1.33
CA VAL A 111 16.21 -12.62 0.49
C VAL A 111 15.43 -12.85 -0.79
N SER A 112 16.08 -12.68 -1.95
CA SER A 112 15.47 -12.99 -3.26
C SER A 112 15.41 -14.48 -3.48
N LEU A 113 14.29 -14.96 -4.02
CA LEU A 113 14.11 -16.34 -4.43
C LEU A 113 14.09 -16.42 -5.97
N PRO A 114 14.63 -17.50 -6.59
CA PRO A 114 15.19 -18.70 -5.97
C PRO A 114 16.67 -18.61 -5.57
N GLU A 115 17.38 -17.52 -5.93
CA GLU A 115 18.84 -17.40 -5.80
C GLU A 115 19.35 -17.25 -4.36
N GLU A 116 18.44 -17.08 -3.40
CA GLU A 116 18.73 -16.84 -1.98
C GLU A 116 19.73 -15.70 -1.70
N THR A 117 19.88 -14.80 -2.68
CA THR A 117 20.75 -13.64 -2.54
C THR A 117 20.07 -12.54 -1.71
N PRO A 118 20.78 -11.94 -0.75
CA PRO A 118 20.23 -10.80 -0.01
C PRO A 118 19.91 -9.64 -0.95
N LEU A 119 18.66 -9.18 -0.96
CA LEU A 119 18.22 -8.00 -1.70
C LEU A 119 18.61 -6.72 -0.96
N GLY A 120 19.85 -6.27 -1.15
CA GLY A 120 20.28 -4.98 -0.61
C GLY A 120 20.47 -4.96 0.90
N LYS A 121 20.22 -3.80 1.50
CA LYS A 121 20.41 -3.57 2.93
C LYS A 121 19.32 -4.24 3.78
N LEU A 122 19.69 -4.70 4.98
CA LEU A 122 18.77 -4.99 6.06
C LEU A 122 17.83 -3.80 6.28
N LEU A 123 16.53 -4.03 6.32
CA LEU A 123 15.58 -3.01 6.73
C LEU A 123 15.53 -2.95 8.24
N THR A 124 16.00 -1.85 8.81
CA THR A 124 15.89 -1.60 10.24
C THR A 124 14.45 -1.18 10.58
N TYR A 125 13.92 -1.62 11.71
CA TYR A 125 12.53 -1.25 12.07
C TYR A 125 12.33 0.25 12.28
N THR A 126 13.37 0.97 12.64
CA THR A 126 13.37 2.44 12.74
C THR A 126 13.19 3.13 11.37
N ASP A 127 13.54 2.46 10.28
CA ASP A 127 13.38 3.00 8.92
C ASP A 127 11.99 2.73 8.32
N VAL A 128 11.14 2.03 9.07
CA VAL A 128 9.76 1.80 8.67
C VAL A 128 8.94 3.06 8.87
N PHE A 129 8.47 3.62 7.77
CA PHE A 129 7.72 4.87 7.77
C PHE A 129 6.23 4.67 8.09
N ARG A 130 5.62 3.60 7.58
CA ARG A 130 4.20 3.25 7.82
C ARG A 130 3.96 1.77 7.78
N LEU A 131 2.99 1.33 8.58
CA LEU A 131 2.40 0.01 8.51
C LEU A 131 0.98 0.08 7.94
N GLY A 132 0.65 -0.85 7.06
CA GLY A 132 -0.67 -1.01 6.48
C GLY A 132 -1.16 -2.43 6.63
N GLU A 133 -2.47 -2.63 6.65
CA GLU A 133 -3.07 -3.96 6.62
C GLU A 133 -4.38 -3.99 5.84
N ASP A 134 -4.65 -5.12 5.21
CA ASP A 134 -5.96 -5.49 4.69
C ASP A 134 -6.35 -6.90 5.14
N ARG A 135 -7.27 -7.53 4.44
CA ARG A 135 -7.72 -8.88 4.81
C ARG A 135 -6.67 -9.96 4.56
N GLU A 136 -5.81 -9.78 3.55
CA GLU A 136 -4.90 -10.80 3.05
C GLU A 136 -3.44 -10.53 3.42
N TYR A 137 -3.07 -9.25 3.61
CA TYR A 137 -1.67 -8.85 3.76
C TYR A 137 -1.44 -7.85 4.88
N PHE A 138 -0.26 -7.94 5.49
CA PHE A 138 0.42 -6.84 6.17
C PHE A 138 1.37 -6.15 5.20
N TYR A 139 1.49 -4.84 5.33
CA TYR A 139 2.34 -4.00 4.49
C TYR A 139 3.31 -3.21 5.35
N VAL A 140 4.59 -3.28 5.00
CA VAL A 140 5.68 -2.55 5.65
C VAL A 140 6.27 -1.57 4.65
N PHE A 141 6.03 -0.28 4.82
CA PHE A 141 6.51 0.76 3.92
C PHE A 141 7.73 1.46 4.52
N ARG A 142 8.85 1.44 3.78
CA ARG A 142 10.03 2.24 4.11
C ARG A 142 9.84 3.69 3.70
N ASP A 143 9.18 3.93 2.60
CA ASP A 143 8.87 5.25 2.05
C ASP A 143 7.55 5.21 1.25
N ARG A 144 7.24 6.30 0.56
CA ARG A 144 6.03 6.39 -0.26
C ARG A 144 6.11 5.66 -1.61
N TYR A 145 7.27 5.15 -1.98
CA TYR A 145 7.51 4.58 -3.32
C TYR A 145 7.59 3.06 -3.31
N GLY A 146 7.89 2.46 -2.18
CA GLY A 146 8.03 1.02 -2.09
C GLY A 146 7.70 0.45 -0.73
N GLY A 147 7.17 -0.75 -0.71
CA GLY A 147 6.81 -1.48 0.49
C GLY A 147 6.94 -2.99 0.30
N TYR A 148 6.98 -3.69 1.41
CA TYR A 148 7.02 -5.13 1.50
C TYR A 148 5.65 -5.65 1.91
N MET A 149 5.26 -6.79 1.33
CA MET A 149 3.98 -7.45 1.62
C MET A 149 4.23 -8.75 2.33
N ILE A 150 3.52 -8.97 3.40
CA ILE A 150 3.59 -10.19 4.20
C ILE A 150 2.20 -10.85 4.14
N PRO A 151 2.06 -12.03 3.51
CA PRO A 151 0.78 -12.72 3.45
C PRO A 151 0.39 -13.23 4.83
N LYS A 152 -0.82 -12.89 5.27
CA LYS A 152 -1.37 -13.31 6.56
C LYS A 152 -1.50 -14.82 6.65
N ALA A 153 -1.88 -15.46 5.54
CA ALA A 153 -1.98 -16.91 5.46
C ALA A 153 -0.66 -17.65 5.82
N ALA A 154 0.50 -17.02 5.62
CA ALA A 154 1.79 -17.60 5.99
C ALA A 154 2.14 -17.48 7.48
N LEU A 155 1.35 -16.71 8.23
CA LEU A 155 1.52 -16.52 9.68
C LEU A 155 0.64 -17.47 10.51
N GLU A 156 -0.33 -18.10 9.86
CA GLU A 156 -1.30 -19.01 10.49
C GLU A 156 -1.99 -18.34 11.72
N GLU A 157 -1.98 -19.01 12.87
CA GLU A 157 -2.59 -18.50 14.11
C GLU A 157 -1.79 -17.37 14.79
N ARG A 158 -0.66 -16.94 14.22
CA ARG A 158 0.24 -15.93 14.80
C ARG A 158 0.05 -14.52 14.26
N GLU A 159 -1.06 -14.23 13.53
CA GLU A 159 -1.32 -12.90 12.97
C GLU A 159 -1.30 -11.79 14.00
N ASP A 160 -2.03 -11.96 15.13
CA ASP A 160 -2.13 -10.95 16.17
C ASP A 160 -0.78 -10.74 16.89
N ALA A 161 -0.06 -11.83 17.16
CA ALA A 161 1.27 -11.74 17.76
C ALA A 161 2.27 -11.04 16.82
N PHE A 162 2.20 -11.32 15.52
CA PHE A 162 3.03 -10.64 14.52
C PHE A 162 2.66 -9.16 14.36
N ARG A 163 1.38 -8.81 14.45
CA ARG A 163 0.93 -7.42 14.46
C ARG A 163 1.55 -6.66 15.62
N ILE A 164 1.38 -7.16 16.85
CA ILE A 164 1.94 -6.56 18.08
C ILE A 164 3.45 -6.43 17.96
N PHE A 165 4.12 -7.48 17.51
CA PHE A 165 5.56 -7.48 17.28
C PHE A 165 6.02 -6.33 16.37
N LEU A 166 5.38 -6.15 15.19
CA LEU A 166 5.75 -5.08 14.27
C LEU A 166 5.42 -3.69 14.83
N GLU A 167 4.28 -3.52 15.49
CA GLU A 167 3.91 -2.23 16.12
C GLU A 167 4.90 -1.84 17.21
N GLU A 168 5.32 -2.78 18.06
CA GLU A 168 6.33 -2.54 19.10
C GLU A 168 7.71 -2.21 18.52
N LYS A 169 8.15 -2.97 17.51
CA LYS A 169 9.48 -2.77 16.91
C LYS A 169 9.60 -1.49 16.10
N THR A 170 8.53 -1.09 15.41
CA THR A 170 8.55 0.10 14.54
C THR A 170 8.04 1.37 15.21
N GLY A 171 7.33 1.25 16.33
CA GLY A 171 6.60 2.37 16.94
C GLY A 171 5.46 2.93 16.09
N GLN A 172 5.07 2.21 15.03
CA GLN A 172 3.98 2.57 14.12
C GLN A 172 2.76 1.71 14.39
N THR A 173 1.56 2.24 14.16
CA THR A 173 0.32 1.46 14.24
C THR A 173 -0.16 1.07 12.85
N PHE A 174 -0.71 -0.13 12.72
CA PHE A 174 -1.30 -0.57 11.46
C PHE A 174 -2.50 0.29 11.05
N GLN A 175 -2.51 0.67 9.78
CA GLN A 175 -3.58 1.44 9.17
C GLN A 175 -4.30 0.58 8.13
N GLY A 176 -5.57 0.27 8.40
CA GLY A 176 -6.41 -0.48 7.46
C GLY A 176 -6.83 0.37 6.25
N ARG A 177 -7.31 -0.28 5.20
CA ARG A 177 -7.97 0.39 4.07
C ARG A 177 -9.25 1.06 4.57
N ALA A 178 -9.26 2.37 4.64
CA ALA A 178 -10.43 3.16 5.00
C ALA A 178 -10.69 4.21 3.92
N ALA A 179 -11.97 4.45 3.62
CA ALA A 179 -12.34 5.53 2.71
C ALA A 179 -11.70 6.85 3.16
N PRO A 180 -11.19 7.68 2.22
CA PRO A 180 -10.50 8.93 2.55
C PRO A 180 -11.28 9.84 3.50
N VAL A 181 -12.60 9.92 3.33
CA VAL A 181 -13.50 10.70 4.18
C VAL A 181 -13.51 10.18 5.61
N VAL A 182 -13.54 8.87 5.82
CA VAL A 182 -13.52 8.25 7.16
C VAL A 182 -12.19 8.53 7.86
N ARG A 183 -11.07 8.52 7.13
CA ARG A 183 -9.76 8.89 7.70
C ARG A 183 -9.69 10.36 8.08
N LEU A 184 -10.23 11.24 7.24
CA LEU A 184 -10.29 12.67 7.54
C LEU A 184 -11.12 12.92 8.80
N LEU A 185 -12.31 12.34 8.91
CA LEU A 185 -13.18 12.44 10.08
C LEU A 185 -12.51 11.89 11.36
N ARG A 186 -11.78 10.76 11.27
CA ARG A 186 -11.01 10.22 12.40
C ARG A 186 -9.90 11.16 12.85
N ARG A 187 -9.20 11.83 11.90
CA ARG A 187 -8.17 12.83 12.25
C ARG A 187 -8.75 14.04 12.96
N LEU A 188 -9.86 14.58 12.45
CA LEU A 188 -10.56 15.72 13.08
C LEU A 188 -11.08 15.39 14.49
N ARG A 189 -11.50 14.14 14.70
CA ARG A 189 -11.99 13.68 16.02
C ARG A 189 -10.86 13.43 17.04
N ARG A 190 -9.63 13.11 16.59
CA ARG A 190 -8.46 12.90 17.47
C ARG A 190 -7.74 14.21 17.83
N GLY A 191 -8.00 15.28 17.12
CA GLY A 191 -7.42 16.62 17.36
C GLY A 191 -8.26 17.52 18.29
N ARG A 192 -9.33 16.97 18.86
CA ARG A 192 -10.12 17.54 19.94
C ARG A 192 -9.91 16.73 21.23
#